data_6f3339fd9d5379581a6c83ced8ad0808
#
_entry.id   6f3339fd9d5379581a6c83ced8ad0808
#
_cell.length_a   1.000
_cell.length_b   1.000
_cell.length_c   1.000
_cell.angle_alpha   90.00
_cell.angle_beta   90.00
_cell.angle_gamma   90.00
#
_symmetry.space_group_name_H-M   'P 1'
#
loop_
_entity.id
_entity.type
_entity.pdbx_description
1 polymer ?
#
loop_
_entity_poly.entity_id
_entity_poly.type
_entity_poly.pdbx_seq_one_letter_code
_entity_poly.pdbx_strand_id
1 'polypeptide(L)'
;MAKRPTVIQTDPNRRLRLMLSYGGLEEVSFADQLPRLLEPLGIDCERAETADEVTSLLQQKPVHIAVVDLRIPVDRTVPEPAGDRVLQLLRRLDAPPPTVVVRPRQATQRDAMRGLNSALREGAWTVMDGPVHVEPLLRVLRRIVRKHYADHWTAA
;
A
#
# COMPACT_ATOMS: atom_id res chain seq x y z
N MET A 1 23.95 7.62 13.50
CA MET A 1 23.53 6.27 13.89
C MET A 1 22.49 5.78 12.91
N ALA A 2 22.79 4.73 12.22
CA ALA A 2 21.81 4.08 11.36
C ALA A 2 20.71 3.49 12.26
N LYS A 3 19.49 3.99 12.14
CA LYS A 3 18.35 3.36 12.77
C LYS A 3 18.21 1.97 12.17
N ARG A 4 18.39 0.95 12.97
CA ARG A 4 18.05 -0.40 12.57
C ARG A 4 16.58 -0.43 12.16
N PRO A 5 16.21 -1.08 11.05
CA PRO A 5 14.80 -1.31 10.80
C PRO A 5 14.23 -1.97 12.05
N THR A 6 13.31 -1.29 12.68
CA THR A 6 12.60 -1.85 13.82
C THR A 6 11.79 -3.00 13.27
N VAL A 7 12.24 -4.21 13.53
CA VAL A 7 11.39 -5.38 13.34
C VAL A 7 10.22 -5.16 14.29
N ILE A 8 9.09 -4.75 13.73
CA ILE A 8 7.87 -4.68 14.51
C ILE A 8 7.58 -6.13 14.89
N GLN A 9 7.87 -6.49 16.16
CA GLN A 9 7.48 -7.79 16.67
C GLN A 9 5.97 -7.87 16.63
N THR A 10 5.46 -8.59 15.64
CA THR A 10 4.04 -8.87 15.58
C THR A 10 3.75 -10.00 16.57
N ASP A 11 3.06 -9.65 17.63
CA ASP A 11 2.39 -10.63 18.46
C ASP A 11 1.46 -11.44 17.53
N PRO A 12 1.55 -12.79 17.49
CA PRO A 12 0.68 -13.60 16.63
C PRO A 12 -0.82 -13.38 16.89
N ASN A 13 -1.17 -12.82 18.05
CA ASN A 13 -2.55 -12.43 18.34
C ASN A 13 -2.89 -11.01 17.88
N ARG A 14 -1.93 -10.27 17.38
CA ARG A 14 -2.10 -8.89 16.95
C ARG A 14 -2.36 -8.82 15.46
N ARG A 15 -3.47 -8.20 15.09
CA ARG A 15 -3.82 -8.07 13.68
C ARG A 15 -2.90 -7.08 12.99
N LEU A 16 -2.50 -7.39 11.76
CA LEU A 16 -1.80 -6.46 10.90
C LEU A 16 -2.79 -5.45 10.32
N ARG A 17 -2.33 -4.24 10.10
CA ARG A 17 -3.14 -3.18 9.52
C ARG A 17 -2.59 -2.82 8.15
N LEU A 18 -3.43 -2.98 7.13
CA LEU A 18 -3.13 -2.57 5.76
C LEU A 18 -3.92 -1.31 5.44
N MET A 19 -3.23 -0.29 4.98
CA MET A 19 -3.87 0.93 4.46
C MET A 19 -3.98 0.82 2.94
N LEU A 20 -5.20 0.90 2.44
CA LEU A 20 -5.49 0.92 1.02
C LEU A 20 -5.84 2.35 0.59
N SER A 21 -4.91 2.99 -0.08
CA SER A 21 -5.06 4.34 -0.59
C SER A 21 -5.54 4.28 -2.04
N TYR A 22 -6.85 4.41 -2.25
CA TYR A 22 -7.47 4.19 -3.54
C TYR A 22 -8.72 5.03 -3.71
N GLY A 23 -8.78 5.83 -4.78
CA GLY A 23 -9.83 6.80 -5.04
C GLY A 23 -11.13 6.27 -5.66
N GLY A 24 -11.24 4.98 -5.94
CA GLY A 24 -12.49 4.40 -6.42
C GLY A 24 -12.90 4.79 -7.85
N LEU A 25 -11.94 5.03 -8.73
CA LEU A 25 -12.19 5.49 -10.10
C LEU A 25 -12.67 4.39 -11.05
N GLU A 26 -12.65 3.13 -10.64
CA GLU A 26 -13.06 2.00 -11.45
C GLU A 26 -14.31 1.33 -10.85
N GLU A 27 -15.24 0.89 -11.70
CA GLU A 27 -16.50 0.29 -11.28
C GLU A 27 -16.33 -1.04 -10.53
N VAL A 28 -15.37 -1.86 -10.96
CA VAL A 28 -15.04 -3.13 -10.30
C VAL A 28 -13.58 -3.09 -9.93
N SER A 29 -13.31 -2.91 -8.67
CA SER A 29 -11.99 -2.70 -8.17
C SER A 29 -11.60 -3.80 -7.20
N PHE A 30 -10.32 -4.18 -7.22
CA PHE A 30 -9.75 -5.05 -6.19
C PHE A 30 -9.98 -4.48 -4.78
N ALA A 31 -10.13 -3.16 -4.68
CA ALA A 31 -10.33 -2.46 -3.42
C ALA A 31 -11.59 -2.93 -2.67
N ASP A 32 -12.64 -3.30 -3.41
CA ASP A 32 -13.87 -3.76 -2.78
C ASP A 32 -13.76 -5.21 -2.26
N GLN A 33 -12.92 -6.01 -2.88
CA GLN A 33 -12.73 -7.42 -2.53
C GLN A 33 -11.66 -7.63 -1.44
N LEU A 34 -10.65 -6.77 -1.42
CA LEU A 34 -9.46 -6.95 -0.60
C LEU A 34 -9.76 -7.04 0.91
N PRO A 35 -10.60 -6.17 1.50
CA PRO A 35 -10.89 -6.25 2.93
C PRO A 35 -11.46 -7.60 3.36
N ARG A 36 -12.36 -8.16 2.56
CA ARG A 36 -12.99 -9.44 2.85
C ARG A 36 -12.02 -10.62 2.79
N LEU A 37 -11.09 -10.56 1.83
CA LEU A 37 -10.10 -11.61 1.63
C LEU A 37 -9.00 -11.58 2.68
N LEU A 38 -8.68 -10.40 3.20
CA LEU A 38 -7.61 -10.23 4.19
C LEU A 38 -8.07 -10.44 5.64
N GLU A 39 -9.33 -10.22 5.94
CA GLU A 39 -9.84 -10.33 7.30
C GLU A 39 -9.61 -11.71 7.92
N PRO A 40 -9.94 -12.85 7.26
CA PRO A 40 -9.66 -14.17 7.81
C PRO A 40 -8.18 -14.45 8.03
N LEU A 41 -7.31 -13.71 7.35
CA LEU A 41 -5.86 -13.87 7.45
C LEU A 41 -5.24 -13.03 8.57
N GLY A 42 -6.05 -12.33 9.35
CA GLY A 42 -5.59 -11.49 10.42
C GLY A 42 -5.09 -10.12 9.99
N ILE A 43 -5.53 -9.65 8.84
CA ILE A 43 -5.16 -8.33 8.30
C ILE A 43 -6.41 -7.46 8.19
N ASP A 44 -6.41 -6.36 8.93
CA ASP A 44 -7.44 -5.35 8.84
C ASP A 44 -7.10 -4.37 7.73
N CYS A 45 -7.97 -4.27 6.74
CA CYS A 45 -7.79 -3.37 5.61
C CYS A 45 -8.64 -2.12 5.82
N GLU A 46 -7.99 -0.96 5.91
CA GLU A 46 -8.66 0.33 5.99
C GLU A 46 -8.42 1.11 4.72
N ARG A 47 -9.49 1.66 4.15
CA ARG A 47 -9.45 2.41 2.91
C ARG A 47 -9.38 3.90 3.17
N ALA A 48 -8.46 4.56 2.47
CA ALA A 48 -8.40 6.02 2.36
C ALA A 48 -8.64 6.40 0.90
N GLU A 49 -9.61 7.24 0.64
CA GLU A 49 -9.99 7.66 -0.71
C GLU A 49 -9.30 8.95 -1.16
N THR A 50 -8.67 9.65 -0.23
CA THR A 50 -7.95 10.89 -0.48
C THR A 50 -6.63 10.93 0.29
N ALA A 51 -5.71 11.80 -0.11
CA ALA A 51 -4.46 12.01 0.61
C ALA A 51 -4.71 12.55 2.03
N ASP A 52 -5.73 13.37 2.20
CA ASP A 52 -6.10 13.90 3.53
C ASP A 52 -6.58 12.78 4.45
N GLU A 53 -7.34 11.82 3.95
CA GLU A 53 -7.74 10.63 4.72
C GLU A 53 -6.54 9.77 5.10
N VAL A 54 -5.55 9.63 4.20
CA VAL A 54 -4.29 8.94 4.51
C VAL A 54 -3.61 9.57 5.72
N THR A 55 -3.47 10.89 5.72
CA THR A 55 -2.87 11.62 6.83
C THR A 55 -3.59 11.31 8.15
N SER A 56 -4.91 11.33 8.14
CA SER A 56 -5.71 11.01 9.32
C SER A 56 -5.51 9.59 9.82
N LEU A 57 -5.50 8.62 8.90
CA LEU A 57 -5.28 7.20 9.26
C LEU A 57 -3.91 6.97 9.86
N LEU A 58 -2.87 7.60 9.33
CA LEU A 58 -1.50 7.46 9.82
C LEU A 58 -1.33 8.01 11.24
N GLN A 59 -2.14 8.99 11.63
CA GLN A 59 -2.13 9.56 12.97
C GLN A 59 -2.84 8.70 14.02
N GLN A 60 -3.72 7.81 13.59
CA GLN A 60 -4.56 7.02 14.50
C GLN A 60 -3.88 5.76 15.01
N LYS A 61 -3.30 4.98 14.11
CA LYS A 61 -2.71 3.67 14.42
C LYS A 61 -1.54 3.37 13.50
N PRO A 62 -0.61 2.50 13.92
CA PRO A 62 0.45 2.03 13.04
C PRO A 62 -0.10 1.32 11.80
N VAL A 63 0.50 1.58 10.66
CA VAL A 63 0.23 0.88 9.41
C VAL A 63 1.38 -0.07 9.12
N HIS A 64 1.07 -1.33 8.88
CA HIS A 64 2.07 -2.38 8.66
C HIS A 64 2.35 -2.61 7.18
N ILE A 65 1.36 -2.37 6.33
CA ILE A 65 1.47 -2.53 4.88
C ILE A 65 0.66 -1.39 4.24
N ALA A 66 1.19 -0.82 3.16
CA ALA A 66 0.47 0.20 2.40
C ALA A 66 0.33 -0.21 0.94
N VAL A 67 -0.85 0.01 0.38
CA VAL A 67 -1.13 -0.09 -1.06
C VAL A 67 -1.58 1.29 -1.51
N VAL A 68 -0.83 1.91 -2.42
CA VAL A 68 -1.07 3.29 -2.85
C VAL A 68 -1.31 3.35 -4.35
N ASP A 69 -2.50 3.78 -4.73
CA ASP A 69 -2.79 4.15 -6.13
C ASP A 69 -2.30 5.58 -6.36
N LEU A 70 -1.42 5.77 -7.35
CA LEU A 70 -0.85 7.09 -7.66
C LEU A 70 -1.89 8.12 -8.12
N ARG A 71 -3.08 7.67 -8.52
CA ARG A 71 -4.17 8.55 -8.93
C ARG A 71 -5.02 9.07 -7.78
N ILE A 72 -4.72 8.69 -6.55
CA ILE A 72 -5.51 9.15 -5.41
C ILE A 72 -5.54 10.69 -5.37
N PRO A 73 -6.72 11.33 -5.21
CA PRO A 73 -6.80 12.78 -5.18
C PRO A 73 -6.33 13.35 -3.83
N VAL A 74 -6.02 14.64 -3.82
CA VAL A 74 -5.64 15.37 -2.60
C VAL A 74 -6.79 15.31 -1.59
N ASP A 75 -7.96 15.74 -2.02
CA ASP A 75 -9.21 15.70 -1.26
C ASP A 75 -10.40 15.51 -2.22
N ARG A 76 -11.61 15.53 -1.70
CA ARG A 76 -12.81 15.31 -2.51
C ARG A 76 -13.12 16.45 -3.50
N THR A 77 -12.51 17.62 -3.29
CA THR A 77 -12.74 18.81 -4.13
C THR A 77 -11.60 19.07 -5.10
N VAL A 78 -10.39 18.54 -4.83
CA VAL A 78 -9.21 18.72 -5.67
C VAL A 78 -8.85 17.39 -6.32
N PRO A 79 -9.15 17.22 -7.64
CA PRO A 79 -8.96 15.94 -8.33
C PRO A 79 -7.52 15.65 -8.75
N GLU A 80 -6.57 16.53 -8.44
CA GLU A 80 -5.18 16.32 -8.82
C GLU A 80 -4.61 15.07 -8.16
N PRO A 81 -3.85 14.24 -8.91
CA PRO A 81 -3.20 13.07 -8.34
C PRO A 81 -2.23 13.44 -7.23
N ALA A 82 -2.35 12.81 -6.09
CA ALA A 82 -1.55 13.06 -4.90
C ALA A 82 -0.82 11.81 -4.38
N GLY A 83 -0.67 10.79 -5.22
CA GLY A 83 -0.01 9.54 -4.83
C GLY A 83 1.43 9.75 -4.40
N ASP A 84 2.17 10.62 -5.07
CA ASP A 84 3.56 10.95 -4.70
C ASP A 84 3.63 11.57 -3.32
N ARG A 85 2.68 12.42 -2.97
CA ARG A 85 2.59 13.02 -1.63
C ARG A 85 2.34 11.95 -0.57
N VAL A 86 1.49 10.98 -0.86
CA VAL A 86 1.24 9.85 0.04
C VAL A 86 2.50 9.03 0.26
N LEU A 87 3.25 8.74 -0.81
CA LEU A 87 4.53 8.03 -0.70
C LEU A 87 5.53 8.78 0.17
N GLN A 88 5.61 10.10 0.04
CA GLN A 88 6.47 10.93 0.87
C GLN A 88 6.05 10.88 2.35
N LEU A 89 4.76 10.91 2.63
CA LEU A 89 4.24 10.79 4.00
C LEU A 89 4.63 9.45 4.63
N LEU A 90 4.46 8.35 3.90
CA LEU A 90 4.82 7.02 4.36
C LEU A 90 6.33 6.90 4.62
N ARG A 91 7.14 7.45 3.74
CA ARG A 91 8.60 7.41 3.85
C ARG A 91 9.12 8.16 5.08
N ARG A 92 8.41 9.17 5.54
CA ARG A 92 8.78 9.98 6.70
C ARG A 92 8.38 9.38 8.05
N LEU A 93 7.61 8.29 8.04
CA LEU A 93 7.26 7.59 9.27
C LEU A 93 8.51 7.00 9.92
N ASP A 94 8.51 6.87 11.26
CA ASP A 94 9.62 6.26 11.99
C ASP A 94 9.89 4.82 11.54
N ALA A 95 8.84 4.08 11.24
CA ALA A 95 8.91 2.75 10.68
C ALA A 95 8.09 2.71 9.38
N PRO A 96 8.69 3.10 8.23
CA PRO A 96 7.97 3.08 6.96
C PRO A 96 7.47 1.67 6.61
N PRO A 97 6.16 1.51 6.34
CA PRO A 97 5.65 0.20 5.96
C PRO A 97 6.10 -0.17 4.54
N PRO A 98 6.27 -1.46 4.25
CA PRO A 98 6.43 -1.90 2.87
C PRO A 98 5.21 -1.44 2.06
N THR A 99 5.45 -0.80 0.92
CA THR A 99 4.44 -0.12 0.14
C THR A 99 4.36 -0.68 -1.28
N VAL A 100 3.16 -1.08 -1.67
CA VAL A 100 2.84 -1.47 -3.05
C VAL A 100 2.28 -0.24 -3.77
N VAL A 101 2.92 0.17 -4.84
CA VAL A 101 2.43 1.27 -5.67
C VAL A 101 1.62 0.70 -6.82
N VAL A 102 0.39 1.19 -6.97
CA VAL A 102 -0.48 0.89 -8.10
C VAL A 102 -0.51 2.11 -9.01
N ARG A 103 -0.29 1.91 -10.28
CA ARG A 103 -0.32 3.00 -11.26
C ARG A 103 -1.09 2.59 -12.51
N PRO A 104 -1.63 3.54 -13.29
CA PRO A 104 -2.28 3.23 -14.55
C PRO A 104 -1.29 2.59 -15.52
N ARG A 105 -1.82 1.80 -16.45
CA ARG A 105 -1.02 1.17 -17.51
C ARG A 105 -0.25 2.25 -18.28
N GLN A 106 1.04 2.04 -18.45
CA GLN A 106 1.89 2.96 -19.17
C GLN A 106 1.79 2.75 -20.69
N ALA A 107 1.84 3.85 -21.45
CA ALA A 107 1.70 3.81 -22.90
C ALA A 107 2.91 3.16 -23.58
N THR A 108 4.10 3.31 -23.00
CA THR A 108 5.33 2.75 -23.55
C THR A 108 6.13 2.03 -22.48
N GLN A 109 6.95 1.07 -22.90
CA GLN A 109 7.85 0.35 -22.01
C GLN A 109 8.89 1.30 -21.38
N ARG A 110 9.31 2.31 -22.12
CA ARG A 110 10.24 3.33 -21.63
C ARG A 110 9.65 4.13 -20.47
N ASP A 111 8.40 4.57 -20.59
CA ASP A 111 7.68 5.28 -19.54
C ASP A 111 7.45 4.36 -18.34
N ALA A 112 7.12 3.09 -18.58
CA ALA A 112 6.94 2.10 -17.53
C ALA A 112 8.23 1.93 -16.71
N MET A 113 9.37 1.80 -17.35
CA MET A 113 10.66 1.64 -16.68
C MET A 113 11.08 2.89 -15.91
N ARG A 114 10.87 4.06 -16.48
CA ARG A 114 11.21 5.34 -15.84
C ARG A 114 10.40 5.55 -14.57
N GLY A 115 9.10 5.32 -14.64
CA GLY A 115 8.22 5.45 -13.48
C GLY A 115 8.48 4.39 -12.42
N LEU A 116 8.82 3.16 -12.81
CA LEU A 116 9.20 2.09 -11.91
C LEU A 116 10.45 2.48 -11.10
N ASN A 117 11.49 2.94 -11.77
CA ASN A 117 12.73 3.37 -11.11
C ASN A 117 12.47 4.53 -10.14
N SER A 118 11.65 5.50 -10.55
CA SER A 118 11.28 6.62 -9.70
C SER A 118 10.55 6.16 -8.43
N ALA A 119 9.55 5.30 -8.57
CA ALA A 119 8.79 4.79 -7.43
C ALA A 119 9.66 3.97 -6.47
N LEU A 120 10.57 3.14 -6.99
CA LEU A 120 11.50 2.37 -6.16
C LEU A 120 12.46 3.26 -5.39
N ARG A 121 12.94 4.35 -6.01
CA ARG A 121 13.77 5.35 -5.33
C ARG A 121 13.03 6.06 -4.21
N GLU A 122 11.73 6.25 -4.34
CA GLU A 122 10.88 6.85 -3.33
C GLU A 122 10.46 5.87 -2.23
N GLY A 123 10.96 4.64 -2.26
CA GLY A 123 10.77 3.66 -1.20
C GLY A 123 9.66 2.65 -1.45
N ALA A 124 9.13 2.56 -2.65
CA ALA A 124 8.16 1.52 -2.99
C ALA A 124 8.82 0.13 -2.91
N TRP A 125 8.11 -0.81 -2.29
CA TRP A 125 8.52 -2.21 -2.26
C TRP A 125 8.37 -2.86 -3.63
N THR A 126 7.28 -2.56 -4.32
CA THR A 126 7.03 -2.97 -5.69
C THR A 126 6.01 -2.04 -6.36
N VAL A 127 5.93 -2.09 -7.67
CA VAL A 127 4.99 -1.33 -8.48
C VAL A 127 4.16 -2.31 -9.31
N MET A 128 2.84 -2.09 -9.32
CA MET A 128 1.91 -2.87 -10.14
C MET A 128 1.22 -1.95 -11.13
N ASP A 129 1.24 -2.32 -12.41
CA ASP A 129 0.55 -1.58 -13.45
C ASP A 129 -0.90 -2.04 -13.58
N GLY A 130 -1.83 -1.08 -13.67
CA GLY A 130 -3.24 -1.38 -13.84
C GLY A 130 -3.57 -1.96 -15.21
N PRO A 131 -4.74 -2.60 -15.33
CA PRO A 131 -5.67 -2.89 -14.26
C PRO A 131 -5.15 -3.96 -13.29
N VAL A 132 -5.24 -3.67 -11.99
CA VAL A 132 -4.76 -4.60 -10.96
C VAL A 132 -5.87 -5.58 -10.58
N HIS A 133 -5.54 -6.86 -10.66
CA HIS A 133 -6.41 -7.94 -10.24
C HIS A 133 -6.06 -8.39 -8.82
N VAL A 134 -7.07 -8.87 -8.09
CA VAL A 134 -6.90 -9.22 -6.68
C VAL A 134 -5.91 -10.35 -6.45
N GLU A 135 -5.87 -11.38 -7.32
CA GLU A 135 -4.97 -12.52 -7.13
C GLU A 135 -3.49 -12.16 -7.22
N PRO A 136 -3.02 -11.44 -8.26
CA PRO A 136 -1.63 -10.96 -8.27
C PRO A 136 -1.29 -10.07 -7.08
N LEU A 137 -2.23 -9.22 -6.66
CA LEU A 137 -2.02 -8.37 -5.49
C LEU A 137 -1.87 -9.20 -4.22
N LEU A 138 -2.71 -10.21 -4.02
CA LEU A 138 -2.61 -11.11 -2.87
C LEU A 138 -1.27 -11.85 -2.85
N ARG A 139 -0.73 -12.24 -4.00
CA ARG A 139 0.60 -12.85 -4.09
C ARG A 139 1.70 -11.90 -3.63
N VAL A 140 1.61 -10.64 -4.04
CA VAL A 140 2.57 -9.60 -3.61
C VAL A 140 2.46 -9.39 -2.10
N LEU A 141 1.25 -9.25 -1.58
CA LEU A 141 1.03 -9.05 -0.15
C LEU A 141 1.54 -10.25 0.68
N ARG A 142 1.36 -11.46 0.17
CA ARG A 142 1.88 -12.67 0.80
C ARG A 142 3.40 -12.64 0.91
N ARG A 143 4.11 -12.19 -0.13
CA ARG A 143 5.56 -12.02 -0.09
C ARG A 143 6.00 -10.99 0.94
N ILE A 144 5.28 -9.88 1.03
CA ILE A 144 5.56 -8.83 2.01
C ILE A 144 5.41 -9.40 3.43
N VAL A 145 4.32 -10.10 3.70
CA VAL A 145 4.07 -10.68 5.02
C VAL A 145 5.15 -11.71 5.38
N ARG A 146 5.54 -12.57 4.45
CA ARG A 146 6.62 -13.54 4.67
C ARG A 146 7.95 -12.88 4.99
N LYS A 147 8.26 -11.78 4.31
CA LYS A 147 9.54 -11.09 4.48
C LYS A 147 9.59 -10.25 5.74
N HIS A 148 8.51 -9.55 6.06
CA HIS A 148 8.47 -8.56 7.15
C HIS A 148 7.73 -9.03 8.39
N TYR A 149 6.81 -9.99 8.24
CA TYR A 149 5.90 -10.44 9.30
C TYR A 149 5.74 -11.97 9.27
N ALA A 150 6.86 -12.70 9.22
CA ALA A 150 6.90 -14.13 8.96
C ALA A 150 6.01 -14.97 9.87
N ASP A 151 5.84 -14.57 11.13
CA ASP A 151 5.08 -15.33 12.12
C ASP A 151 3.57 -15.08 12.02
N HIS A 152 3.14 -14.13 11.22
CA HIS A 152 1.74 -13.70 11.16
C HIS A 152 0.94 -14.45 10.09
N TRP A 153 1.55 -14.70 8.96
CA TRP A 153 0.89 -15.37 7.84
C TRP A 153 1.16 -16.87 7.92
N THR A 154 0.33 -17.58 8.63
CA THR A 154 0.36 -19.02 8.56
C THR A 154 -0.20 -19.45 7.21
N ALA A 155 0.61 -20.14 6.44
CA ALA A 155 0.16 -20.73 5.20
C ALA A 155 -0.96 -21.73 5.52
N ALA A 156 -2.16 -21.34 5.13
CA ALA A 156 -3.25 -22.30 5.13
C ALA A 156 -3.06 -23.23 3.91
#